data_720bcc54ac8527661eccba963d1908bc
#
_entry.id   720bcc54ac8527661eccba963d1908bc
#
_cell.length_a   1.000
_cell.length_b   1.000
_cell.length_c   1.000
_cell.angle_alpha   90.00
_cell.angle_beta   90.00
_cell.angle_gamma   90.00
#
_symmetry.space_group_name_H-M   'P 1'
#
loop_
_entity.id
_entity.type
_entity.pdbx_description
1 polymer ?
#
loop_
_entity_poly.entity_id
_entity_poly.type
_entity_poly.pdbx_seq_one_letter_code
_entity_poly.pdbx_strand_id
1 'polypeptide(L)'
;MAVIGLDIDGVLTDIHKFQLEKGEKFFKEKFQKDVVNRDAQDINEIFECSEKESRAFWTKYLMKYSISEKARDGAGVFTKTLHEKGDKIVIITSRVYTESDSVLGKTMRFIVEEWLKQNNIEYDEIVYCDEDKKEAIKLNNITVMVEDSPKNIEELSKITNVVVMDNPYNKDISGHNISRIFGFDQDALKTMDKIRNIYDSLMVDEIKPL
;
A
#
# COMPACT_ATOMS: atom_id res chain seq x y z
N MET A 1 -16.01 -14.89 -4.16
CA MET A 1 -15.44 -13.70 -4.84
C MET A 1 -15.12 -12.67 -3.78
N ALA A 2 -13.85 -12.34 -3.61
CA ALA A 2 -13.43 -11.30 -2.67
C ALA A 2 -13.28 -9.95 -3.41
N VAL A 3 -13.41 -8.84 -2.68
CA VAL A 3 -13.02 -7.50 -3.13
C VAL A 3 -11.77 -7.11 -2.37
N ILE A 4 -10.65 -7.04 -3.07
CA ILE A 4 -9.33 -6.87 -2.50
C ILE A 4 -8.85 -5.43 -2.74
N GLY A 5 -8.60 -4.69 -1.66
CA GLY A 5 -7.95 -3.39 -1.70
C GLY A 5 -6.43 -3.56 -1.68
N LEU A 6 -5.72 -2.85 -2.53
CA LEU A 6 -4.25 -2.78 -2.52
C LEU A 6 -3.78 -1.35 -2.39
N ASP A 7 -2.93 -1.06 -1.41
CA ASP A 7 -2.18 0.19 -1.38
C ASP A 7 -1.01 0.17 -2.35
N ILE A 8 -0.46 1.33 -2.68
CA ILE A 8 0.70 1.46 -3.57
C ILE A 8 1.99 1.62 -2.77
N ASP A 9 2.07 2.68 -1.96
CA ASP A 9 3.31 3.11 -1.31
C ASP A 9 3.59 2.27 -0.06
N GLY A 10 4.64 1.43 -0.10
CA GLY A 10 4.98 0.47 0.94
C GLY A 10 4.37 -0.93 0.74
N VAL A 11 3.35 -1.06 -0.12
CA VAL A 11 2.74 -2.34 -0.52
C VAL A 11 3.23 -2.76 -1.91
N LEU A 12 2.75 -2.11 -2.97
CA LEU A 12 3.20 -2.42 -4.34
C LEU A 12 4.62 -1.91 -4.61
N THR A 13 5.04 -0.80 -4.00
CA THR A 13 6.42 -0.29 -4.03
C THR A 13 7.12 -0.50 -2.70
N ASP A 14 8.44 -0.32 -2.67
CA ASP A 14 9.24 -0.28 -1.44
C ASP A 14 9.68 1.16 -1.14
N ILE A 15 8.74 1.98 -0.68
CA ILE A 15 8.99 3.39 -0.35
C ILE A 15 10.03 3.53 0.75
N HIS A 16 10.04 2.64 1.73
CA HIS A 16 11.00 2.67 2.83
C HIS A 16 12.44 2.49 2.33
N LYS A 17 12.68 1.50 1.49
CA LYS A 17 13.98 1.30 0.84
C LYS A 17 14.39 2.51 0.02
N PHE A 18 13.46 3.08 -0.76
CA PHE A 18 13.70 4.29 -1.54
C PHE A 18 14.11 5.47 -0.66
N GLN A 19 13.39 5.70 0.45
CA GLN A 19 13.70 6.76 1.41
C GLN A 19 15.10 6.60 2.01
N LEU A 20 15.49 5.40 2.40
CA LEU A 20 16.84 5.11 2.90
C LEU A 20 17.89 5.36 1.83
N GLU A 21 17.78 4.72 0.66
CA GLU A 21 18.80 4.79 -0.40
C GLU A 21 19.01 6.21 -0.94
N LYS A 22 17.93 6.97 -1.13
CA LYS A 22 18.05 8.36 -1.64
C LYS A 22 18.28 9.36 -0.53
N GLY A 23 17.74 9.08 0.66
CA GLY A 23 17.85 9.95 1.82
C GLY A 23 19.26 9.99 2.40
N GLU A 24 19.94 8.84 2.55
CA GLU A 24 21.30 8.79 3.13
C GLU A 24 22.23 9.81 2.45
N LYS A 25 22.29 9.80 1.13
CA LYS A 25 23.10 10.77 0.39
C LYS A 25 22.56 12.20 0.49
N PHE A 26 21.26 12.38 0.31
CA PHE A 26 20.65 13.70 0.28
C PHE A 26 20.78 14.45 1.61
N PHE A 27 20.44 13.79 2.73
CA PHE A 27 20.48 14.41 4.05
C PHE A 27 21.91 14.63 4.52
N LYS A 28 22.81 13.69 4.21
CA LYS A 28 24.24 13.87 4.52
C LYS A 28 24.87 15.08 3.81
N GLU A 29 24.65 15.16 2.49
CA GLU A 29 25.27 16.23 1.67
C GLU A 29 24.65 17.62 1.95
N LYS A 30 23.34 17.68 2.17
CA LYS A 30 22.63 18.96 2.25
C LYS A 30 22.43 19.48 3.67
N PHE A 31 22.26 18.59 4.62
CA PHE A 31 21.91 18.95 6.00
C PHE A 31 22.85 18.35 7.07
N GLN A 32 23.86 17.59 6.66
CA GLN A 32 24.84 16.92 7.53
C GLN A 32 24.17 15.97 8.53
N LYS A 33 23.07 15.33 8.13
CA LYS A 33 22.32 14.35 8.91
C LYS A 33 22.59 12.94 8.42
N ASP A 34 22.73 12.02 9.36
CA ASP A 34 22.83 10.58 9.13
C ASP A 34 21.47 9.91 9.43
N VAL A 35 21.36 8.62 9.13
CA VAL A 35 20.22 7.80 9.53
C VAL A 35 20.24 7.62 11.04
N VAL A 36 19.12 7.96 11.69
CA VAL A 36 18.94 7.84 13.15
C VAL A 36 18.07 6.63 13.47
N ASN A 37 16.99 6.41 12.74
CA ASN A 37 16.07 5.29 12.94
C ASN A 37 15.77 4.58 11.61
N ARG A 38 16.44 3.46 11.37
CA ARG A 38 16.25 2.67 10.14
C ARG A 38 14.90 1.97 10.06
N ASP A 39 14.24 1.77 11.18
CA ASP A 39 12.96 1.05 11.25
C ASP A 39 11.75 2.01 11.21
N ALA A 40 11.96 3.33 11.12
CA ALA A 40 10.86 4.29 11.05
C ALA A 40 10.17 4.28 9.67
N GLN A 41 8.86 4.56 9.65
CA GLN A 41 8.10 4.71 8.42
C GLN A 41 8.40 6.03 7.73
N ASP A 42 8.37 7.11 8.49
CA ASP A 42 8.47 8.46 7.95
C ASP A 42 9.92 8.93 7.83
N ILE A 43 10.22 9.59 6.72
CA ILE A 43 11.54 10.14 6.45
C ILE A 43 11.99 11.14 7.53
N ASN A 44 11.02 11.81 8.18
CA ASN A 44 11.28 12.73 9.28
C ASN A 44 11.91 12.00 10.47
N GLU A 45 11.44 10.81 10.78
CA GLU A 45 11.94 9.98 11.87
C GLU A 45 13.22 9.23 11.47
N ILE A 46 13.31 8.78 10.19
CA ILE A 46 14.49 8.09 9.67
C ILE A 46 15.74 8.99 9.83
N PHE A 47 15.64 10.27 9.53
CA PHE A 47 16.77 11.22 9.52
C PHE A 47 16.69 12.30 10.60
N GLU A 48 15.74 12.19 11.54
CA GLU A 48 15.47 13.24 12.54
C GLU A 48 15.44 14.64 11.90
N CYS A 49 14.68 14.74 10.79
CA CYS A 49 14.64 15.94 9.98
C CYS A 49 13.34 16.74 10.19
N SER A 50 13.44 18.05 9.98
CA SER A 50 12.28 18.94 10.03
C SER A 50 11.38 18.76 8.82
N GLU A 51 10.11 19.20 8.92
CA GLU A 51 9.15 19.24 7.81
C GLU A 51 9.71 19.98 6.57
N LYS A 52 10.49 21.05 6.78
CA LYS A 52 11.12 21.79 5.68
C LYS A 52 12.17 20.96 4.95
N GLU A 53 12.94 20.17 5.66
CA GLU A 53 13.98 19.30 5.11
C GLU A 53 13.37 18.10 4.40
N SER A 54 12.35 17.48 4.98
CA SER A 54 11.54 16.43 4.38
C SER A 54 10.90 16.91 3.08
N ARG A 55 10.26 18.08 3.10
CA ARG A 55 9.68 18.69 1.91
C ARG A 55 10.74 18.97 0.81
N ALA A 56 11.95 19.36 1.19
CA ALA A 56 13.04 19.54 0.23
C ALA A 56 13.48 18.22 -0.43
N PHE A 57 13.45 17.10 0.33
CA PHE A 57 13.70 15.77 -0.20
C PHE A 57 12.62 15.37 -1.21
N TRP A 58 11.36 15.45 -0.82
CA TRP A 58 10.25 15.06 -1.69
C TRP A 58 10.10 15.98 -2.91
N THR A 59 10.37 17.28 -2.79
CA THR A 59 10.45 18.19 -3.96
C THR A 59 11.46 17.71 -5.00
N LYS A 60 12.58 17.13 -4.55
CA LYS A 60 13.61 16.61 -5.47
C LYS A 60 13.26 15.23 -6.04
N TYR A 61 12.64 14.38 -5.25
CA TYR A 61 12.56 12.95 -5.57
C TYR A 61 11.15 12.43 -5.89
N LEU A 62 10.08 13.18 -5.58
CA LEU A 62 8.70 12.72 -5.76
C LEU A 62 8.41 12.23 -7.18
N MET A 63 8.70 13.04 -8.19
CA MET A 63 8.44 12.68 -9.57
C MET A 63 9.28 11.46 -10.01
N LYS A 64 10.53 11.39 -9.58
CA LYS A 64 11.38 10.24 -9.86
C LYS A 64 10.83 8.97 -9.21
N TYR A 65 10.44 9.05 -7.95
CA TYR A 65 9.81 7.94 -7.24
C TYR A 65 8.52 7.49 -7.95
N SER A 66 7.61 8.43 -8.20
CA SER A 66 6.30 8.12 -8.79
C SER A 66 6.37 7.50 -10.19
N ILE A 67 7.41 7.83 -10.97
CA ILE A 67 7.56 7.35 -12.37
C ILE A 67 8.46 6.13 -12.45
N SER A 68 9.55 6.09 -11.69
CA SER A 68 10.67 5.17 -11.97
C SER A 68 10.86 4.09 -10.90
N GLU A 69 10.19 4.20 -9.74
CA GLU A 69 10.28 3.13 -8.75
C GLU A 69 9.57 1.89 -9.28
N LYS A 70 10.19 0.74 -9.15
CA LYS A 70 9.62 -0.53 -9.61
C LYS A 70 8.63 -1.06 -8.59
N ALA A 71 7.64 -1.80 -9.08
CA ALA A 71 6.83 -2.62 -8.21
C ALA A 71 7.70 -3.71 -7.55
N ARG A 72 7.30 -4.15 -6.35
CA ARG A 72 7.91 -5.32 -5.71
C ARG A 72 7.80 -6.54 -6.62
N ASP A 73 8.82 -7.37 -6.59
CA ASP A 73 8.86 -8.60 -7.39
C ASP A 73 7.61 -9.45 -7.15
N GLY A 74 7.04 -9.97 -8.23
CA GLY A 74 5.85 -10.81 -8.19
C GLY A 74 4.51 -10.06 -8.15
N ALA A 75 4.46 -8.74 -7.92
CA ALA A 75 3.21 -8.00 -7.77
C ALA A 75 2.26 -8.15 -8.99
N GLY A 76 2.78 -8.06 -10.21
CA GLY A 76 1.97 -8.25 -11.42
C GLY A 76 1.42 -9.68 -11.56
N VAL A 77 2.24 -10.69 -11.22
CA VAL A 77 1.80 -12.10 -11.23
C VAL A 77 0.75 -12.34 -10.14
N PHE A 78 0.93 -11.75 -8.96
CA PHE A 78 0.00 -11.84 -7.85
C PHE A 78 -1.38 -11.28 -8.22
N THR A 79 -1.44 -10.05 -8.74
CA THR A 79 -2.71 -9.40 -9.12
C THR A 79 -3.41 -10.17 -10.25
N LYS A 80 -2.66 -10.60 -11.27
CA LYS A 80 -3.19 -11.45 -12.35
C LYS A 80 -3.79 -12.75 -11.81
N THR A 81 -3.08 -13.45 -10.90
CA THR A 81 -3.58 -14.70 -10.32
C THR A 81 -4.86 -14.50 -9.52
N LEU A 82 -4.99 -13.38 -8.78
CA LEU A 82 -6.22 -13.06 -8.06
C LEU A 82 -7.39 -12.81 -9.02
N HIS A 83 -7.18 -12.06 -10.11
CA HIS A 83 -8.16 -11.86 -11.18
C HIS A 83 -8.59 -13.19 -11.84
N GLU A 84 -7.65 -14.06 -12.16
CA GLU A 84 -7.94 -15.39 -12.73
C GLU A 84 -8.78 -16.26 -11.78
N LYS A 85 -8.70 -16.02 -10.48
CA LYS A 85 -9.54 -16.64 -9.45
C LYS A 85 -10.91 -15.96 -9.27
N GLY A 86 -11.18 -14.89 -10.02
CA GLY A 86 -12.45 -14.15 -10.03
C GLY A 86 -12.57 -13.12 -8.90
N ASP A 87 -11.47 -12.69 -8.28
CA ASP A 87 -11.51 -11.59 -7.32
C ASP A 87 -11.50 -10.23 -8.00
N LYS A 88 -12.18 -9.25 -7.40
CA LYS A 88 -12.12 -7.84 -7.79
C LYS A 88 -10.95 -7.18 -7.07
N ILE A 89 -10.13 -6.42 -7.80
CA ILE A 89 -8.98 -5.69 -7.26
C ILE A 89 -9.23 -4.19 -7.35
N VAL A 90 -9.14 -3.51 -6.22
CA VAL A 90 -9.29 -2.05 -6.10
C VAL A 90 -7.99 -1.47 -5.55
N ILE A 91 -7.34 -0.63 -6.35
CA ILE A 91 -6.21 0.16 -5.85
C ILE A 91 -6.76 1.28 -4.97
N ILE A 92 -6.28 1.38 -3.72
CA ILE A 92 -6.69 2.43 -2.78
C ILE A 92 -5.44 3.16 -2.31
N THR A 93 -5.26 4.38 -2.78
CA THR A 93 -4.02 5.13 -2.54
C THR A 93 -4.27 6.56 -2.09
N SER A 94 -3.44 7.02 -1.14
CA SER A 94 -3.37 8.42 -0.67
C SER A 94 -2.13 9.13 -1.23
N ARG A 95 -1.64 8.70 -2.40
CA ARG A 95 -0.46 9.31 -3.02
C ARG A 95 -0.66 10.81 -3.23
N VAL A 96 0.35 11.57 -2.85
CA VAL A 96 0.35 13.04 -2.82
C VAL A 96 -0.22 13.66 -4.10
N TYR A 97 -1.10 14.64 -3.94
CA TYR A 97 -1.83 15.40 -4.96
C TYR A 97 -2.93 14.66 -5.73
N THR A 98 -3.06 13.34 -5.64
CA THR A 98 -4.03 12.58 -6.45
C THR A 98 -5.49 12.95 -6.18
N GLU A 99 -5.84 13.43 -5.00
CA GLU A 99 -7.20 13.90 -4.67
C GLU A 99 -7.56 15.24 -5.28
N SER A 100 -6.55 16.06 -5.64
CA SER A 100 -6.77 17.41 -6.13
C SER A 100 -7.28 17.40 -7.58
N ASP A 101 -8.29 18.23 -7.88
CA ASP A 101 -8.77 18.47 -9.25
C ASP A 101 -7.87 19.43 -10.05
N SER A 102 -6.75 19.86 -9.47
CA SER A 102 -5.75 20.69 -10.13
C SER A 102 -5.09 19.96 -11.32
N VAL A 103 -4.40 20.72 -12.17
CA VAL A 103 -3.58 20.14 -13.24
C VAL A 103 -2.53 19.18 -12.69
N LEU A 104 -1.93 19.52 -11.55
CA LEU A 104 -0.96 18.63 -10.87
C LEU A 104 -1.62 17.34 -10.40
N GLY A 105 -2.81 17.42 -9.80
CA GLY A 105 -3.54 16.22 -9.36
C GLY A 105 -3.89 15.29 -10.53
N LYS A 106 -4.40 15.84 -11.62
CA LYS A 106 -4.67 15.08 -12.85
C LYS A 106 -3.40 14.42 -13.41
N THR A 107 -2.27 15.15 -13.37
CA THR A 107 -0.98 14.61 -13.80
C THR A 107 -0.53 13.46 -12.91
N MET A 108 -0.69 13.60 -11.59
CA MET A 108 -0.30 12.53 -10.65
C MET A 108 -1.18 11.29 -10.81
N ARG A 109 -2.50 11.43 -11.02
CA ARG A 109 -3.37 10.28 -11.34
C ARG A 109 -2.93 9.57 -12.62
N PHE A 110 -2.67 10.32 -13.69
CA PHE A 110 -2.14 9.75 -14.94
C PHE A 110 -0.82 9.00 -14.71
N ILE A 111 0.10 9.53 -13.89
CA ILE A 111 1.36 8.86 -13.55
C ILE A 111 1.09 7.55 -12.81
N VAL A 112 0.13 7.52 -11.87
CA VAL A 112 -0.25 6.30 -11.16
C VAL A 112 -0.78 5.24 -12.14
N GLU A 113 -1.70 5.60 -13.00
CA GLU A 113 -2.29 4.69 -14.00
C GLU A 113 -1.22 4.12 -14.95
N GLU A 114 -0.34 4.96 -15.48
CA GLU A 114 0.75 4.51 -16.35
C GLU A 114 1.77 3.66 -15.59
N TRP A 115 2.04 3.97 -14.31
CA TRP A 115 2.92 3.17 -13.48
C TRP A 115 2.36 1.77 -13.21
N LEU A 116 1.08 1.66 -12.88
CA LEU A 116 0.39 0.37 -12.69
C LEU A 116 0.47 -0.49 -13.97
N LYS A 117 0.19 0.11 -15.12
CA LYS A 117 0.27 -0.52 -16.43
C LYS A 117 1.69 -0.99 -16.76
N GLN A 118 2.71 -0.16 -16.55
CA GLN A 118 4.11 -0.49 -16.83
C GLN A 118 4.63 -1.63 -15.95
N ASN A 119 4.07 -1.80 -14.74
CA ASN A 119 4.42 -2.88 -13.82
C ASN A 119 3.50 -4.10 -13.94
N ASN A 120 2.61 -4.14 -14.95
CA ASN A 120 1.66 -5.22 -15.22
C ASN A 120 0.76 -5.52 -14.01
N ILE A 121 0.37 -4.50 -13.25
CA ILE A 121 -0.56 -4.63 -12.14
C ILE A 121 -1.97 -4.66 -12.73
N GLU A 122 -2.66 -5.79 -12.57
CA GLU A 122 -4.08 -5.92 -12.96
C GLU A 122 -4.97 -5.40 -11.84
N TYR A 123 -5.96 -4.58 -12.19
CA TYR A 123 -6.94 -4.01 -11.27
C TYR A 123 -8.24 -3.66 -12.01
N ASP A 124 -9.34 -3.56 -11.25
CA ASP A 124 -10.66 -3.18 -11.77
C ASP A 124 -10.96 -1.69 -11.58
N GLU A 125 -10.46 -1.11 -10.47
CA GLU A 125 -10.78 0.25 -10.07
C GLU A 125 -9.63 0.90 -9.31
N ILE A 126 -9.53 2.23 -9.39
CA ILE A 126 -8.62 3.03 -8.56
C ILE A 126 -9.44 4.01 -7.74
N VAL A 127 -9.22 4.03 -6.43
CA VAL A 127 -9.78 4.99 -5.50
C VAL A 127 -8.64 5.87 -4.98
N TYR A 128 -8.71 7.14 -5.32
CA TYR A 128 -7.84 8.17 -4.78
C TYR A 128 -8.51 8.75 -3.54
N CYS A 129 -7.87 8.64 -2.40
CA CYS A 129 -8.42 9.11 -1.12
C CYS A 129 -7.34 9.81 -0.29
N ASP A 130 -7.75 10.43 0.80
CA ASP A 130 -6.83 10.93 1.82
C ASP A 130 -6.22 9.78 2.66
N GLU A 131 -5.48 10.12 3.71
CA GLU A 131 -4.85 9.12 4.57
C GLU A 131 -5.86 8.21 5.29
N ASP A 132 -7.09 8.69 5.53
CA ASP A 132 -8.16 7.88 6.17
C ASP A 132 -8.92 7.07 5.12
N LYS A 133 -8.47 5.85 4.89
CA LYS A 133 -9.06 4.93 3.89
C LYS A 133 -10.40 4.29 4.32
N LYS A 134 -10.92 4.56 5.51
CA LYS A 134 -12.13 3.87 6.04
C LYS A 134 -13.36 4.03 5.16
N GLU A 135 -13.58 5.23 4.64
CA GLU A 135 -14.70 5.50 3.75
C GLU A 135 -14.54 4.76 2.42
N ALA A 136 -13.35 4.78 1.83
CA ALA A 136 -13.02 4.05 0.61
C ALA A 136 -13.26 2.53 0.78
N ILE A 137 -12.85 1.95 1.90
CA ILE A 137 -13.09 0.55 2.25
C ILE A 137 -14.59 0.22 2.25
N LYS A 138 -15.41 1.04 2.94
CA LYS A 138 -16.85 0.81 3.08
C LYS A 138 -17.60 0.99 1.76
N LEU A 139 -17.34 2.07 1.02
CA LEU A 139 -18.02 2.38 -0.24
C LEU A 139 -17.73 1.35 -1.33
N ASN A 140 -16.54 0.76 -1.32
CA ASN A 140 -16.13 -0.25 -2.31
C ASN A 140 -16.32 -1.68 -1.82
N ASN A 141 -16.91 -1.89 -0.63
CA ASN A 141 -17.14 -3.22 -0.04
C ASN A 141 -15.87 -4.07 0.03
N ILE A 142 -14.75 -3.46 0.40
CA ILE A 142 -13.45 -4.14 0.49
C ILE A 142 -13.50 -5.20 1.60
N THR A 143 -13.30 -6.46 1.24
CA THR A 143 -13.32 -7.59 2.18
C THR A 143 -11.94 -7.91 2.74
N VAL A 144 -10.88 -7.52 2.01
CA VAL A 144 -9.48 -7.67 2.42
C VAL A 144 -8.71 -6.45 1.94
N MET A 145 -7.96 -5.79 2.81
CA MET A 145 -7.04 -4.70 2.46
C MET A 145 -5.60 -5.13 2.65
N VAL A 146 -4.76 -4.98 1.63
CA VAL A 146 -3.31 -5.12 1.74
C VAL A 146 -2.71 -3.74 2.02
N GLU A 147 -2.06 -3.61 3.17
CA GLU A 147 -1.62 -2.33 3.74
C GLU A 147 -0.29 -2.51 4.47
N ASP A 148 0.50 -1.43 4.60
CA ASP A 148 1.78 -1.44 5.32
C ASP A 148 1.84 -0.43 6.47
N SER A 149 1.07 0.66 6.40
CA SER A 149 1.08 1.72 7.41
C SER A 149 0.50 1.26 8.74
N PRO A 150 1.25 1.36 9.87
CA PRO A 150 0.77 0.99 11.19
C PRO A 150 -0.58 1.61 11.56
N LYS A 151 -0.74 2.90 11.31
CA LYS A 151 -1.97 3.65 11.56
C LYS A 151 -3.15 3.07 10.79
N ASN A 152 -2.97 2.84 9.49
CA ASN A 152 -4.03 2.28 8.64
C ASN A 152 -4.36 0.85 9.02
N ILE A 153 -3.36 0.01 9.28
CA ILE A 153 -3.58 -1.38 9.71
C ILE A 153 -4.45 -1.40 10.98
N GLU A 154 -4.12 -0.60 11.99
CA GLU A 154 -4.88 -0.52 13.23
C GLU A 154 -6.33 -0.06 13.00
N GLU A 155 -6.53 0.97 12.18
CA GLU A 155 -7.85 1.52 11.92
C GLU A 155 -8.70 0.61 11.01
N LEU A 156 -8.11 0.04 9.97
CA LEU A 156 -8.82 -0.78 9.00
C LEU A 156 -9.13 -2.18 9.53
N SER A 157 -8.31 -2.74 10.41
CA SER A 157 -8.60 -4.02 11.06
C SER A 157 -9.88 -4.02 11.90
N LYS A 158 -10.42 -2.83 12.24
CA LYS A 158 -11.71 -2.71 12.93
C LYS A 158 -12.92 -2.93 12.01
N ILE A 159 -12.73 -2.90 10.69
CA ILE A 159 -13.83 -2.93 9.71
C ILE A 159 -13.64 -3.91 8.56
N THR A 160 -12.44 -4.45 8.35
CA THR A 160 -12.16 -5.42 7.29
C THR A 160 -10.99 -6.33 7.70
N ASN A 161 -10.74 -7.42 6.95
CA ASN A 161 -9.51 -8.17 7.10
C ASN A 161 -8.33 -7.38 6.54
N VAL A 162 -7.19 -7.42 7.23
CA VAL A 162 -5.97 -6.73 6.78
C VAL A 162 -4.86 -7.75 6.53
N VAL A 163 -4.24 -7.64 5.38
CA VAL A 163 -3.01 -8.33 5.04
C VAL A 163 -1.87 -7.33 5.09
N VAL A 164 -1.01 -7.47 6.06
CA VAL A 164 0.13 -6.57 6.24
C VAL A 164 1.24 -6.96 5.27
N MET A 165 1.68 -6.03 4.42
CA MET A 165 2.95 -6.14 3.73
C MET A 165 4.07 -5.84 4.73
N ASP A 166 4.94 -6.83 4.97
CA ASP A 166 6.01 -6.71 5.95
C ASP A 166 6.97 -5.58 5.63
N ASN A 167 7.17 -4.72 6.62
CA ASN A 167 8.15 -3.63 6.60
C ASN A 167 8.71 -3.45 8.02
N PRO A 168 9.92 -2.87 8.18
CA PRO A 168 10.53 -2.72 9.50
C PRO A 168 9.66 -2.00 10.54
N TYR A 169 8.89 -1.02 10.11
CA TYR A 169 8.05 -0.16 10.96
C TYR A 169 6.73 -0.81 11.41
N ASN A 170 6.35 -1.97 10.84
CA ASN A 170 5.09 -2.64 11.21
C ASN A 170 5.28 -4.05 11.77
N LYS A 171 6.51 -4.47 12.04
CA LYS A 171 6.88 -5.84 12.43
C LYS A 171 6.13 -6.39 13.65
N ASP A 172 5.78 -5.51 14.60
CA ASP A 172 5.15 -5.90 15.87
C ASP A 172 3.61 -5.91 15.80
N ILE A 173 3.02 -5.54 14.64
CA ILE A 173 1.57 -5.49 14.50
C ILE A 173 1.00 -6.89 14.28
N SER A 174 0.00 -7.25 15.08
CA SER A 174 -0.74 -8.51 14.99
C SER A 174 -2.18 -8.36 15.46
N GLY A 175 -3.06 -9.27 15.05
CA GLY A 175 -4.48 -9.27 15.43
C GLY A 175 -5.22 -10.48 14.87
N HIS A 176 -6.44 -10.71 15.30
CA HIS A 176 -7.23 -11.90 14.91
C HIS A 176 -7.60 -11.93 13.42
N ASN A 177 -7.79 -10.76 12.81
CA ASN A 177 -8.09 -10.57 11.39
C ASN A 177 -6.94 -9.90 10.63
N ILE A 178 -5.75 -9.95 11.19
CA ILE A 178 -4.51 -9.46 10.58
C ILE A 178 -3.67 -10.66 10.17
N SER A 179 -3.34 -10.73 8.89
CA SER A 179 -2.39 -11.68 8.32
C SER A 179 -1.18 -10.93 7.80
N ARG A 180 -0.04 -11.59 7.59
CA ARG A 180 1.19 -10.97 7.12
C ARG A 180 1.73 -11.68 5.88
N ILE A 181 2.24 -10.91 4.93
CA ILE A 181 2.98 -11.38 3.76
C ILE A 181 4.33 -10.66 3.68
N PHE A 182 5.34 -11.35 3.17
CA PHE A 182 6.72 -10.84 3.07
C PHE A 182 7.11 -10.45 1.65
N GLY A 183 6.18 -10.58 0.71
CA GLY A 183 6.32 -10.29 -0.71
C GLY A 183 5.14 -10.88 -1.48
N PHE A 184 5.16 -10.75 -2.80
CA PHE A 184 4.10 -11.26 -3.67
C PHE A 184 4.48 -12.63 -4.26
N ASP A 185 4.55 -13.65 -3.42
CA ASP A 185 4.93 -15.01 -3.74
C ASP A 185 3.76 -16.01 -3.57
N GLN A 186 4.06 -17.31 -3.63
CA GLN A 186 3.07 -18.37 -3.44
C GLN A 186 2.47 -18.40 -2.03
N ASP A 187 3.21 -17.95 -1.02
CA ASP A 187 2.70 -17.92 0.36
C ASP A 187 1.75 -16.73 0.56
N ALA A 188 1.97 -15.62 -0.13
CA ALA A 188 1.00 -14.54 -0.21
C ALA A 188 -0.32 -15.00 -0.85
N LEU A 189 -0.27 -15.74 -1.97
CA LEU A 189 -1.46 -16.30 -2.61
C LEU A 189 -2.21 -17.27 -1.70
N LYS A 190 -1.51 -18.15 -0.97
CA LYS A 190 -2.11 -19.05 0.01
C LYS A 190 -2.79 -18.27 1.16
N THR A 191 -2.19 -17.16 1.59
CA THR A 191 -2.77 -16.28 2.61
C THR A 191 -4.10 -15.70 2.13
N MET A 192 -4.15 -15.20 0.88
CA MET A 192 -5.39 -14.70 0.27
C MET A 192 -6.45 -15.79 0.13
N ASP A 193 -6.06 -16.98 -0.31
CA ASP A 193 -6.98 -18.13 -0.42
C ASP A 193 -7.58 -18.52 0.93
N LYS A 194 -6.78 -18.53 1.99
CA LYS A 194 -7.25 -18.82 3.35
C LYS A 194 -8.30 -17.79 3.80
N ILE A 195 -8.05 -16.51 3.61
CA ILE A 195 -8.99 -15.44 3.99
C ILE A 195 -10.28 -15.56 3.18
N ARG A 196 -10.20 -15.79 1.87
CA ARG A 196 -11.38 -16.03 1.01
C ARG A 196 -12.23 -17.17 1.51
N ASN A 197 -11.62 -18.32 1.83
CA ASN A 197 -12.36 -19.51 2.30
C ASN A 197 -13.08 -19.24 3.63
N ILE A 198 -12.48 -18.48 4.54
CA ILE A 198 -13.14 -18.06 5.78
C ILE A 198 -14.34 -17.17 5.46
N TYR A 199 -14.19 -16.18 4.58
CA TYR A 199 -15.27 -15.29 4.19
C TYR A 199 -16.43 -16.04 3.53
N ASP A 200 -16.14 -16.92 2.57
CA ASP A 200 -17.14 -17.72 1.87
C ASP A 200 -17.89 -18.67 2.85
N SER A 201 -17.22 -19.22 3.86
CA SER A 201 -17.86 -20.07 4.88
C SER A 201 -18.84 -19.28 5.75
N LEU A 202 -18.52 -18.06 6.15
CA LEU A 202 -19.39 -17.20 6.95
C LEU A 202 -20.65 -16.79 6.17
N MET A 203 -20.52 -16.49 4.89
CA MET A 203 -21.65 -16.14 4.02
C MET A 203 -22.63 -17.31 3.80
N VAL A 204 -22.14 -18.56 3.78
CA VAL A 204 -22.98 -19.75 3.66
C VAL A 204 -23.82 -19.98 4.93
N ASP A 205 -23.27 -19.68 6.10
CA ASP A 205 -24.00 -19.86 7.37
C ASP A 205 -25.10 -18.81 7.58
N GLU A 206 -24.95 -17.61 7.00
CA GLU A 206 -26.00 -16.57 7.04
C GLU A 206 -27.18 -16.87 6.10
N ILE A 207 -27.03 -17.73 5.09
CA ILE A 207 -28.06 -18.04 4.09
C ILE A 207 -28.92 -19.28 4.48
N LYS A 208 -28.60 -20.00 5.56
CA LYS A 208 -29.42 -21.13 6.03
C LYS A 208 -30.74 -20.58 6.59
N PRO A 209 -31.90 -20.89 5.97
CA PRO A 209 -33.18 -20.52 6.53
C PRO A 209 -33.42 -21.28 7.84
N LEU A 210 -33.99 -20.58 8.82
CA LEU A 210 -34.51 -21.14 10.07
C LEU A 210 -35.58 -22.19 9.81
#